data_19c30e37e9b5121137626aba12a2b936
#
_entry.id   19c30e37e9b5121137626aba12a2b936
#
_cell.length_a   1.000
_cell.length_b   1.000
_cell.length_c   1.000
_cell.angle_alpha   90.00
_cell.angle_beta   90.00
_cell.angle_gamma   90.00
#
_symmetry.space_group_name_H-M   'P 1'
#
loop_
_entity.id
_entity.type
_entity.pdbx_description
1 polymer ?
#
loop_
_entity_poly.entity_id
_entity_poly.type
_entity_poly.pdbx_seq_one_letter_code
_entity_poly.pdbx_strand_id
1 'polypeptide(L)'
;MQTLGPEQDRMPLKGREIIMLESCQNAQERWGGVNLLIDRWLQDRHELIKAYDALGDTPEALAADLDALQRFCEILVDYVSAGHFEVYEQLSNEAKAFNDERGLELADTIYPRLDAITKFALAFNDRCDKGDCSDCSVVASEFNKLGGLLHERFELEDCLIEVLHNSHKEEVAAQA
;
A
#
# COMPACT_ATOMS: atom_id res chain seq x y z
N MET A 1 25.31 -33.66 -9.19
CA MET A 1 24.03 -33.40 -8.55
C MET A 1 23.99 -31.91 -8.18
N GLN A 2 23.53 -31.07 -9.12
CA GLN A 2 23.48 -29.62 -8.98
C GLN A 2 22.11 -29.24 -8.47
N THR A 3 22.02 -28.75 -7.25
CA THR A 3 20.83 -28.13 -6.71
C THR A 3 20.72 -26.71 -7.23
N LEU A 4 19.83 -26.52 -8.19
CA LEU A 4 19.39 -25.20 -8.61
C LEU A 4 18.56 -24.61 -7.47
N GLY A 5 19.10 -23.57 -6.84
CA GLY A 5 18.35 -22.73 -5.93
C GLY A 5 17.30 -21.93 -6.72
N PRO A 6 16.18 -21.54 -6.11
CA PRO A 6 15.14 -20.77 -6.81
C PRO A 6 15.69 -19.39 -7.14
N GLU A 7 15.94 -19.17 -8.41
CA GLU A 7 16.12 -17.87 -9.01
C GLU A 7 14.76 -17.18 -9.03
N GLN A 8 14.35 -16.68 -7.87
CA GLN A 8 13.14 -15.89 -7.74
C GLN A 8 13.39 -14.49 -8.30
N ASP A 9 13.08 -14.36 -9.58
CA ASP A 9 12.25 -13.33 -10.17
C ASP A 9 12.62 -11.89 -9.78
N ARG A 10 13.79 -11.43 -10.27
CA ARG A 10 14.03 -10.00 -10.41
C ARG A 10 13.30 -9.51 -11.67
N MET A 11 12.00 -9.32 -11.54
CA MET A 11 11.29 -8.49 -12.52
C MET A 11 11.96 -7.10 -12.56
N PRO A 12 12.21 -6.55 -13.75
CA PRO A 12 12.71 -5.19 -13.88
C PRO A 12 11.74 -4.22 -13.21
N LEU A 13 12.27 -3.18 -12.53
CA LEU A 13 11.49 -2.19 -11.77
C LEU A 13 10.29 -1.64 -12.57
N LYS A 14 10.44 -1.38 -13.87
CA LYS A 14 9.33 -1.00 -14.76
C LYS A 14 8.19 -2.01 -14.82
N GLY A 15 8.46 -3.28 -14.70
CA GLY A 15 7.42 -4.31 -14.66
C GLY A 15 6.63 -4.30 -13.36
N ARG A 16 7.28 -3.99 -12.23
CA ARG A 16 6.63 -3.83 -10.91
C ARG A 16 5.73 -2.61 -10.88
N GLU A 17 6.16 -1.51 -11.45
CA GLU A 17 5.39 -0.26 -11.58
C GLU A 17 4.09 -0.49 -12.37
N ILE A 18 4.18 -1.13 -13.52
CA ILE A 18 3.02 -1.47 -14.36
C ILE A 18 2.05 -2.39 -13.59
N ILE A 19 2.56 -3.41 -12.90
CA ILE A 19 1.73 -4.32 -12.12
C ILE A 19 1.04 -3.59 -10.97
N MET A 20 1.72 -2.67 -10.27
CA MET A 20 1.12 -1.86 -9.21
C MET A 20 0.01 -0.94 -9.75
N LEU A 21 0.21 -0.28 -10.89
CA LEU A 21 -0.80 0.55 -11.54
C LEU A 21 -1.99 -0.27 -12.04
N GLU A 22 -1.75 -1.42 -12.65
CA GLU A 22 -2.81 -2.34 -13.07
C GLU A 22 -3.59 -2.88 -11.88
N SER A 23 -2.93 -3.26 -10.79
CA SER A 23 -3.58 -3.69 -9.56
C SER A 23 -4.46 -2.58 -8.96
N CYS A 24 -3.99 -1.33 -8.97
CA CYS A 24 -4.76 -0.18 -8.51
C CYS A 24 -6.00 0.08 -9.38
N GLN A 25 -5.89 0.01 -10.71
CA GLN A 25 -7.02 0.14 -11.62
C GLN A 25 -8.03 -0.98 -11.43
N ASN A 26 -7.59 -2.23 -11.33
CA ASN A 26 -8.45 -3.37 -11.06
C ASN A 26 -9.19 -3.25 -9.72
N ALA A 27 -8.53 -2.73 -8.68
CA ALA A 27 -9.16 -2.47 -7.40
C ALA A 27 -10.29 -1.43 -7.53
N GLN A 28 -10.07 -0.32 -8.24
CA GLN A 28 -11.11 0.67 -8.51
C GLN A 28 -12.28 0.11 -9.33
N GLU A 29 -12.02 -0.67 -10.36
CA GLU A 29 -13.05 -1.29 -11.20
C GLU A 29 -13.91 -2.30 -10.41
N ARG A 30 -13.29 -3.08 -9.53
CA ARG A 30 -13.99 -4.09 -8.73
C ARG A 30 -14.79 -3.51 -7.58
N TRP A 31 -14.29 -2.46 -6.93
CA TRP A 31 -14.83 -1.92 -5.68
C TRP A 31 -15.25 -0.45 -5.76
N GLY A 32 -14.90 0.24 -6.85
CA GLY A 32 -15.26 1.63 -7.08
C GLY A 32 -16.76 1.85 -7.17
N GLY A 33 -17.22 3.00 -6.72
CA GLY A 33 -18.63 3.40 -6.72
C GLY A 33 -19.49 2.78 -5.62
N VAL A 34 -18.93 1.86 -4.79
CA VAL A 34 -19.68 1.18 -3.74
C VAL A 34 -19.52 1.89 -2.38
N ASN A 35 -18.34 2.43 -2.11
CA ASN A 35 -18.05 3.18 -0.91
C ASN A 35 -17.09 4.32 -1.22
N LEU A 36 -17.56 5.56 -1.04
CA LEU A 36 -16.81 6.78 -1.37
C LEU A 36 -15.49 6.89 -0.61
N LEU A 37 -15.42 6.36 0.59
CA LEU A 37 -14.18 6.35 1.38
C LEU A 37 -13.13 5.45 0.73
N ILE A 38 -13.52 4.26 0.31
CA ILE A 38 -12.65 3.30 -0.39
C ILE A 38 -12.21 3.88 -1.74
N ASP A 39 -13.13 4.47 -2.51
CA ASP A 39 -12.81 5.10 -3.79
C ASP A 39 -11.75 6.20 -3.64
N ARG A 40 -11.93 7.08 -2.65
CA ARG A 40 -10.97 8.14 -2.35
C ARG A 40 -9.61 7.56 -1.96
N TRP A 41 -9.60 6.57 -1.09
CA TRP A 41 -8.38 5.93 -0.65
C TRP A 41 -7.63 5.20 -1.77
N LEU A 42 -8.34 4.54 -2.70
CA LEU A 42 -7.75 3.96 -3.90
C LEU A 42 -7.20 5.02 -4.85
N GLN A 43 -7.83 6.20 -4.92
CA GLN A 43 -7.28 7.34 -5.65
C GLN A 43 -5.99 7.86 -5.00
N ASP A 44 -5.95 7.95 -3.67
CA ASP A 44 -4.74 8.34 -2.93
C ASP A 44 -3.61 7.31 -3.15
N ARG A 45 -3.93 6.02 -3.21
CA ARG A 45 -2.98 4.95 -3.60
C ARG A 45 -2.39 5.21 -4.98
N HIS A 46 -3.22 5.57 -5.94
CA HIS A 46 -2.78 5.87 -7.29
C HIS A 46 -1.82 7.08 -7.33
N GLU A 47 -2.13 8.13 -6.58
CA GLU A 47 -1.24 9.29 -6.47
C GLU A 47 0.08 8.95 -5.77
N LEU A 48 0.05 8.07 -4.76
CA LEU A 48 1.25 7.58 -4.09
C LEU A 48 2.16 6.81 -5.05
N ILE A 49 1.58 5.91 -5.85
CA ILE A 49 2.34 5.14 -6.86
C ILE A 49 2.97 6.07 -7.88
N LYS A 50 2.24 7.05 -8.40
CA LYS A 50 2.77 8.05 -9.33
C LYS A 50 3.94 8.83 -8.73
N ALA A 51 3.81 9.27 -7.48
CA ALA A 51 4.87 10.01 -6.79
C ALA A 51 6.11 9.15 -6.57
N TYR A 52 5.93 7.86 -6.26
CA TYR A 52 7.02 6.89 -6.14
C TYR A 52 7.74 6.69 -7.49
N ASP A 53 6.99 6.48 -8.55
CA ASP A 53 7.52 6.21 -9.90
C ASP A 53 8.24 7.43 -10.50
N ALA A 54 7.84 8.64 -10.12
CA ALA A 54 8.49 9.88 -10.53
C ALA A 54 9.87 10.08 -9.90
N LEU A 55 10.16 9.40 -8.79
CA LEU A 55 11.46 9.42 -8.13
C LEU A 55 12.36 8.32 -8.70
N GLY A 56 13.64 8.62 -8.89
CA GLY A 56 14.62 7.61 -9.23
C GLY A 56 15.00 6.76 -8.02
N ASP A 57 15.50 5.57 -8.26
CA ASP A 57 15.89 4.60 -7.24
C ASP A 57 17.39 4.64 -6.88
N THR A 58 18.13 5.59 -7.44
CA THR A 58 19.54 5.80 -7.14
C THR A 58 19.76 6.94 -6.14
N PRO A 59 20.84 6.92 -5.36
CA PRO A 59 21.17 8.01 -4.45
C PRO A 59 21.23 9.37 -5.13
N GLU A 60 21.81 9.43 -6.33
CA GLU A 60 21.95 10.66 -7.11
C GLU A 60 20.60 11.17 -7.60
N ALA A 61 19.70 10.29 -8.02
CA ALA A 61 18.36 10.66 -8.49
C ALA A 61 17.50 11.21 -7.34
N LEU A 62 17.55 10.60 -6.17
CA LEU A 62 16.83 11.09 -4.99
C LEU A 62 17.39 12.43 -4.48
N ALA A 63 18.71 12.61 -4.52
CA ALA A 63 19.34 13.86 -4.13
C ALA A 63 19.08 15.00 -5.14
N ALA A 64 18.79 14.69 -6.39
CA ALA A 64 18.55 15.67 -7.43
C ALA A 64 17.22 16.43 -7.29
N ASP A 65 16.22 15.84 -6.63
CA ASP A 65 14.88 16.43 -6.46
C ASP A 65 14.33 16.17 -5.05
N LEU A 66 14.84 16.95 -4.09
CA LEU A 66 14.43 16.85 -2.69
C LEU A 66 12.97 17.29 -2.47
N ASP A 67 12.48 18.23 -3.29
CA ASP A 67 11.10 18.68 -3.21
C ASP A 67 10.12 17.58 -3.63
N ALA A 68 10.46 16.81 -4.67
CA ALA A 68 9.68 15.65 -5.08
C ALA A 68 9.71 14.52 -4.01
N LEU A 69 10.86 14.32 -3.38
CA LEU A 69 10.98 13.34 -2.27
C LEU A 69 10.13 13.76 -1.08
N GLN A 70 10.14 15.03 -0.71
CA GLN A 70 9.32 15.55 0.38
C GLN A 70 7.84 15.39 0.06
N ARG A 71 7.40 15.72 -1.15
CA ARG A 71 6.02 15.53 -1.60
C ARG A 71 5.60 14.08 -1.55
N PHE A 72 6.46 13.16 -1.98
CA PHE A 72 6.22 11.72 -1.84
C PHE A 72 5.98 11.32 -0.38
N CYS A 73 6.83 11.80 0.54
CA CYS A 73 6.69 11.52 1.97
C CYS A 73 5.36 12.04 2.54
N GLU A 74 4.92 13.23 2.14
CA GLU A 74 3.62 13.79 2.54
C GLU A 74 2.45 12.89 2.08
N ILE A 75 2.44 12.51 0.81
CA ILE A 75 1.43 11.59 0.25
C ILE A 75 1.47 10.22 0.95
N LEU A 76 2.67 9.71 1.23
CA LEU A 76 2.87 8.44 1.94
C LEU A 76 2.23 8.47 3.33
N VAL A 77 2.52 9.51 4.12
CA VAL A 77 1.98 9.65 5.48
C VAL A 77 0.46 9.76 5.45
N ASP A 78 -0.08 10.57 4.55
CA ASP A 78 -1.53 10.74 4.39
C ASP A 78 -2.20 9.40 4.04
N TYR A 79 -1.63 8.65 3.10
CA TYR A 79 -2.16 7.36 2.66
C TYR A 79 -2.16 6.31 3.78
N VAL A 80 -1.03 6.13 4.47
CA VAL A 80 -0.94 5.10 5.52
C VAL A 80 -1.78 5.47 6.74
N SER A 81 -1.93 6.76 7.04
CA SER A 81 -2.76 7.25 8.14
C SER A 81 -4.25 7.07 7.84
N ALA A 82 -4.70 7.43 6.64
CA ALA A 82 -6.08 7.22 6.21
C ALA A 82 -6.46 5.74 6.22
N GLY A 83 -5.57 4.87 5.75
CA GLY A 83 -5.78 3.42 5.83
C GLY A 83 -6.01 2.95 7.26
N HIS A 84 -5.13 3.32 8.17
CA HIS A 84 -5.17 2.86 9.56
C HIS A 84 -6.37 3.42 10.35
N PHE A 85 -6.61 4.73 10.26
CA PHE A 85 -7.62 5.41 11.10
C PHE A 85 -9.02 5.44 10.51
N GLU A 86 -9.17 5.35 9.21
CA GLU A 86 -10.46 5.50 8.55
C GLU A 86 -10.91 4.20 7.87
N VAL A 87 -10.11 3.68 6.96
CA VAL A 87 -10.53 2.57 6.08
C VAL A 87 -10.63 1.26 6.84
N TYR A 88 -9.63 0.88 7.62
CA TYR A 88 -9.64 -0.39 8.36
C TYR A 88 -10.72 -0.41 9.43
N GLU A 89 -10.97 0.72 10.08
CA GLU A 89 -12.06 0.85 11.04
C GLU A 89 -13.41 0.67 10.37
N GLN A 90 -13.62 1.31 9.22
CA GLN A 90 -14.86 1.18 8.44
C GLN A 90 -15.10 -0.27 8.01
N LEU A 91 -14.08 -0.93 7.46
CA LEU A 91 -14.17 -2.33 7.04
C LEU A 91 -14.46 -3.27 8.22
N SER A 92 -13.82 -3.04 9.37
CA SER A 92 -14.07 -3.83 10.59
C SER A 92 -15.48 -3.63 11.11
N ASN A 93 -16.01 -2.42 11.06
CA ASN A 93 -17.38 -2.11 11.48
C ASN A 93 -18.42 -2.77 10.55
N GLU A 94 -18.17 -2.79 9.24
CA GLU A 94 -19.01 -3.53 8.30
C GLU A 94 -19.03 -5.03 8.63
N ALA A 95 -17.87 -5.64 8.82
CA ALA A 95 -17.77 -7.05 9.17
C ALA A 95 -18.51 -7.40 10.47
N LYS A 96 -18.42 -6.53 11.48
CA LYS A 96 -19.16 -6.70 12.74
C LYS A 96 -20.69 -6.58 12.53
N ALA A 97 -21.13 -5.65 11.70
CA ALA A 97 -22.54 -5.48 11.37
C ALA A 97 -23.16 -6.70 10.67
N PHE A 98 -22.35 -7.40 9.86
CA PHE A 98 -22.76 -8.64 9.18
C PHE A 98 -22.47 -9.93 9.97
N ASN A 99 -21.93 -9.83 11.20
CA ASN A 99 -21.48 -10.97 12.01
C ASN A 99 -20.49 -11.89 11.29
N ASP A 100 -19.60 -11.29 10.51
CA ASP A 100 -18.58 -11.99 9.73
C ASP A 100 -17.34 -12.29 10.60
N GLU A 101 -17.44 -13.34 11.41
CA GLU A 101 -16.35 -13.78 12.29
C GLU A 101 -15.09 -14.19 11.50
N ARG A 102 -15.27 -14.84 10.35
CA ARG A 102 -14.16 -15.29 9.48
C ARG A 102 -13.40 -14.10 8.88
N GLY A 103 -14.14 -13.10 8.42
CA GLY A 103 -13.54 -11.87 7.90
C GLY A 103 -12.75 -11.13 8.98
N LEU A 104 -13.28 -11.05 10.20
CA LEU A 104 -12.59 -10.43 11.33
C LEU A 104 -11.35 -11.22 11.76
N GLU A 105 -11.37 -12.54 11.78
CA GLU A 105 -10.20 -13.39 12.07
C GLU A 105 -9.09 -13.18 11.01
N LEU A 106 -9.46 -13.08 9.73
CA LEU A 106 -8.49 -12.78 8.67
C LEU A 106 -7.89 -11.40 8.85
N ALA A 107 -8.70 -10.40 9.16
CA ALA A 107 -8.25 -9.04 9.44
C ALA A 107 -7.25 -9.01 10.60
N ASP A 108 -7.54 -9.70 11.69
CA ASP A 108 -6.64 -9.83 12.85
C ASP A 108 -5.29 -10.47 12.48
N THR A 109 -5.28 -11.35 11.48
CA THR A 109 -4.05 -11.97 10.96
C THR A 109 -3.23 -10.99 10.11
N ILE A 110 -3.89 -10.12 9.36
CA ILE A 110 -3.28 -9.16 8.42
C ILE A 110 -2.78 -7.89 9.12
N TYR A 111 -3.53 -7.37 10.09
CA TYR A 111 -3.24 -6.08 10.72
C TYR A 111 -1.82 -5.94 11.31
N PRO A 112 -1.23 -6.95 11.98
CA PRO A 112 0.13 -6.82 12.49
C PRO A 112 1.16 -6.55 11.38
N ARG A 113 0.95 -7.11 10.20
CA ARG A 113 1.83 -6.87 9.06
C ARG A 113 1.65 -5.49 8.48
N LEU A 114 0.42 -5.02 8.34
CA LEU A 114 0.11 -3.65 7.93
C LEU A 114 0.70 -2.62 8.90
N ASP A 115 0.61 -2.87 10.20
CA ASP A 115 1.20 -2.02 11.24
C ASP A 115 2.72 -1.95 11.13
N ALA A 116 3.39 -3.07 10.88
CA ALA A 116 4.83 -3.11 10.68
C ALA A 116 5.26 -2.30 9.43
N ILE A 117 4.51 -2.39 8.34
CA ILE A 117 4.75 -1.61 7.12
C ILE A 117 4.51 -0.12 7.37
N THR A 118 3.44 0.22 8.09
CA THR A 118 3.16 1.60 8.51
C THR A 118 4.31 2.20 9.31
N LYS A 119 4.82 1.48 10.30
CA LYS A 119 5.96 1.91 11.12
C LYS A 119 7.22 2.16 10.27
N PHE A 120 7.48 1.30 9.31
CA PHE A 120 8.59 1.50 8.38
C PHE A 120 8.41 2.76 7.52
N ALA A 121 7.21 2.97 6.99
CA ALA A 121 6.89 4.15 6.19
C ALA A 121 7.03 5.45 6.99
N LEU A 122 6.55 5.48 8.23
CA LEU A 122 6.68 6.64 9.11
C LEU A 122 8.14 6.90 9.50
N ALA A 123 8.92 5.86 9.77
CA ALA A 123 10.35 5.99 10.06
C ALA A 123 11.13 6.54 8.85
N PHE A 124 10.78 6.12 7.64
CA PHE A 124 11.33 6.66 6.41
C PHE A 124 11.01 8.16 6.26
N ASN A 125 9.75 8.55 6.47
CA ASN A 125 9.34 9.95 6.46
C ASN A 125 10.13 10.79 7.49
N ASP A 126 10.25 10.31 8.71
CA ASP A 126 10.98 11.01 9.79
C ASP A 126 12.44 11.24 9.43
N ARG A 127 13.08 10.30 8.74
CA ARG A 127 14.45 10.44 8.25
C ARG A 127 14.55 11.53 7.18
N CYS A 128 13.60 11.57 6.25
CA CYS A 128 13.57 12.59 5.20
C CYS A 128 13.30 13.99 5.77
N ASP A 129 12.39 14.12 6.73
CA ASP A 129 12.03 15.41 7.36
C ASP A 129 13.19 16.02 8.16
N LYS A 130 13.99 15.20 8.84
CA LYS A 130 15.13 15.67 9.63
C LYS A 130 16.32 16.15 8.79
N GLY A 131 16.20 16.09 7.46
CA GLY A 131 17.29 16.44 6.56
C GLY A 131 18.50 15.51 6.68
N ASP A 132 18.32 14.36 7.29
CA ASP A 132 19.35 13.33 7.53
C ASP A 132 19.62 12.54 6.25
N CYS A 133 19.50 13.21 5.11
CA CYS A 133 19.91 12.73 3.79
C CYS A 133 21.45 12.81 3.60
N SER A 134 22.21 12.93 4.69
CA SER A 134 23.67 12.97 4.64
C SER A 134 24.27 11.70 4.06
N ASP A 135 23.57 10.57 4.15
CA ASP A 135 23.92 9.32 3.46
C ASP A 135 22.81 8.93 2.46
N CYS A 136 22.92 9.50 1.26
CA CYS A 136 21.97 9.21 0.16
C CYS A 136 21.91 7.73 -0.22
N SER A 137 22.94 6.92 0.06
CA SER A 137 22.92 5.49 -0.22
C SER A 137 22.01 4.74 0.74
N VAL A 138 21.95 5.13 2.01
CA VAL A 138 21.02 4.55 2.99
C VAL A 138 19.59 4.91 2.63
N VAL A 139 19.32 6.18 2.29
CA VAL A 139 17.99 6.64 1.88
C VAL A 139 17.52 5.90 0.63
N ALA A 140 18.37 5.73 -0.38
CA ALA A 140 18.03 4.98 -1.59
C ALA A 140 17.73 3.50 -1.31
N SER A 141 18.51 2.87 -0.43
CA SER A 141 18.26 1.49 -0.02
C SER A 141 16.92 1.34 0.72
N GLU A 142 16.61 2.25 1.62
CA GLU A 142 15.33 2.27 2.34
C GLU A 142 14.15 2.58 1.41
N PHE A 143 14.34 3.48 0.45
CA PHE A 143 13.34 3.80 -0.56
C PHE A 143 12.98 2.58 -1.41
N ASN A 144 13.97 1.83 -1.87
CA ASN A 144 13.76 0.59 -2.61
C ASN A 144 13.04 -0.48 -1.76
N LYS A 145 13.42 -0.62 -0.50
CA LYS A 145 12.75 -1.52 0.44
C LYS A 145 11.30 -1.09 0.67
N LEU A 146 11.06 0.21 0.81
CA LEU A 146 9.72 0.78 0.97
C LEU A 146 8.83 0.43 -0.23
N GLY A 147 9.35 0.50 -1.45
CA GLY A 147 8.59 0.10 -2.65
C GLY A 147 8.07 -1.34 -2.59
N GLY A 148 8.91 -2.27 -2.16
CA GLY A 148 8.50 -3.67 -1.94
C GLY A 148 7.45 -3.83 -0.83
N LEU A 149 7.61 -3.09 0.26
CA LEU A 149 6.66 -3.10 1.38
C LEU A 149 5.31 -2.48 1.01
N LEU A 150 5.31 -1.41 0.21
CA LEU A 150 4.07 -0.81 -0.29
C LEU A 150 3.32 -1.76 -1.22
N HIS A 151 4.03 -2.48 -2.08
CA HIS A 151 3.41 -3.49 -2.93
C HIS A 151 2.72 -4.59 -2.08
N GLU A 152 3.42 -5.14 -1.10
CA GLU A 152 2.85 -6.10 -0.15
C GLU A 152 1.64 -5.52 0.58
N ARG A 153 1.73 -4.26 1.03
CA ARG A 153 0.62 -3.57 1.69
C ARG A 153 -0.62 -3.50 0.80
N PHE A 154 -0.47 -3.13 -0.46
CA PHE A 154 -1.60 -3.04 -1.40
C PHE A 154 -2.29 -4.40 -1.61
N GLU A 155 -1.53 -5.48 -1.69
CA GLU A 155 -2.09 -6.84 -1.77
C GLU A 155 -2.88 -7.21 -0.51
N LEU A 156 -2.36 -6.90 0.67
CA LEU A 156 -3.03 -7.16 1.94
C LEU A 156 -4.31 -6.31 2.09
N GLU A 157 -4.27 -5.06 1.70
CA GLU A 157 -5.40 -4.14 1.71
C GLU A 157 -6.48 -4.58 0.71
N ASP A 158 -6.10 -5.01 -0.48
CA ASP A 158 -7.02 -5.56 -1.48
C ASP A 158 -7.72 -6.82 -0.95
N CYS A 159 -7.00 -7.69 -0.25
CA CYS A 159 -7.57 -8.85 0.42
C CYS A 159 -8.61 -8.44 1.50
N LEU A 160 -8.31 -7.43 2.31
CA LEU A 160 -9.25 -6.91 3.30
C LEU A 160 -10.53 -6.36 2.66
N ILE A 161 -10.41 -5.57 1.59
CA ILE A 161 -11.55 -5.02 0.86
C ILE A 161 -12.40 -6.17 0.30
N GLU A 162 -11.79 -7.16 -0.32
CA GLU A 162 -12.48 -8.30 -0.91
C GLU A 162 -13.26 -9.10 0.13
N VAL A 163 -12.65 -9.41 1.25
CA VAL A 163 -13.26 -10.25 2.29
C VAL A 163 -14.26 -9.46 3.14
N LEU A 164 -13.93 -8.23 3.55
CA LEU A 164 -14.74 -7.45 4.48
C LEU A 164 -15.81 -6.58 3.81
N HIS A 165 -15.75 -6.39 2.49
CA HIS A 165 -16.69 -5.56 1.76
C HIS A 165 -17.45 -6.32 0.67
N ASN A 166 -16.75 -7.01 -0.23
CA ASN A 166 -17.38 -7.73 -1.35
C ASN A 166 -18.29 -8.86 -0.92
N SER A 167 -17.90 -9.66 0.06
CA SER A 167 -18.73 -10.77 0.57
C SER A 167 -20.05 -10.27 1.14
N HIS A 168 -20.05 -9.10 1.80
CA HIS A 168 -21.26 -8.48 2.36
C HIS A 168 -22.17 -7.89 1.27
N LYS A 169 -21.59 -7.36 0.20
CA LYS A 169 -22.33 -6.84 -0.94
C LYS A 169 -23.13 -7.94 -1.65
N GLU A 170 -22.57 -9.14 -1.80
CA GLU A 170 -23.25 -10.28 -2.39
C GLU A 170 -24.42 -10.76 -1.50
N GLU A 171 -24.27 -10.74 -0.18
CA GLU A 171 -25.35 -11.07 0.75
C GLU A 171 -26.54 -10.09 0.65
N VAL A 172 -26.26 -8.79 0.54
CA VAL A 172 -27.31 -7.78 0.36
C VAL A 172 -28.03 -7.95 -0.99
N ALA A 173 -27.31 -8.28 -2.06
CA ALA A 173 -27.89 -8.54 -3.37
C ALA A 173 -28.75 -9.84 -3.38
N ALA A 174 -28.39 -10.85 -2.60
CA ALA A 174 -29.15 -12.09 -2.49
C ALA A 174 -30.44 -11.95 -1.66
N GLN A 175 -30.54 -10.92 -0.81
CA GLN A 175 -31.72 -10.61 0.00
C GLN A 175 -32.73 -9.66 -0.67
N ALA A 176 -32.35 -9.09 -1.79
CA ALA A 176 -33.19 -8.21 -2.60
C ALA A 176 -33.89 -8.96 -3.70
#